data_cd91f57f05527dbe473b4f3a5b6175ae
#
_entry.id   cd91f57f05527dbe473b4f3a5b6175ae
#
_cell.length_a   1.000
_cell.length_b   1.000
_cell.length_c   1.000
_cell.angle_alpha   90.00
_cell.angle_beta   90.00
_cell.angle_gamma   90.00
#
_symmetry.space_group_name_H-M   'P 1'
#
loop_
_entity.id
_entity.type
_entity.pdbx_description
1 polymer ?
#
loop_
_entity_poly.entity_id
_entity_poly.type
_entity_poly.pdbx_seq_one_letter_code
_entity_poly.pdbx_strand_id
1 'polypeptide(L)'
;LTYADLMDLKQIELTCDVHCVTGWTLLDSRWRGIQMTTIMDLVKVKDSARFVIFEAAGDYSSNIPLSEARKDNVILAHGYADGDLPDVHGAPLRGLVPDRYFYKSVKWLKAIRFEAADEPGYYENSGYSNSADPWKEERFD
;
A
#
# COMPACT_ATOMS: atom_id res chain seq x y z
N LEU A 1 -4.39 -16.22 3.89
CA LEU A 1 -4.67 -15.55 5.17
C LEU A 1 -6.08 -14.98 5.17
N THR A 2 -6.80 -15.20 6.27
CA THR A 2 -8.10 -14.56 6.49
C THR A 2 -7.90 -13.19 7.16
N TYR A 3 -8.97 -12.37 7.18
CA TYR A 3 -8.96 -11.12 7.94
C TYR A 3 -8.67 -11.36 9.43
N ALA A 4 -9.26 -12.41 10.00
CA ALA A 4 -9.00 -12.78 11.39
C ALA A 4 -7.53 -13.14 11.64
N ASP A 5 -6.90 -13.85 10.70
CA ASP A 5 -5.46 -14.14 10.78
C ASP A 5 -4.63 -12.86 10.85
N LEU A 6 -4.98 -11.87 10.04
CA LEU A 6 -4.29 -10.57 10.03
C LEU A 6 -4.45 -9.82 11.35
N MET A 7 -5.63 -9.89 11.95
CA MET A 7 -5.89 -9.23 13.25
C MET A 7 -5.10 -9.84 14.40
N ASP A 8 -4.68 -11.10 14.29
CA ASP A 8 -3.86 -11.78 15.28
C ASP A 8 -2.37 -11.46 15.18
N LEU A 9 -1.95 -10.79 14.11
CA LEU A 9 -0.56 -10.37 13.94
C LEU A 9 -0.27 -9.10 14.73
N LYS A 10 1.03 -8.76 14.84
CA LYS A 10 1.45 -7.52 15.51
C LYS A 10 0.85 -6.31 14.81
N GLN A 11 0.12 -5.52 15.58
CA GLN A 11 -0.50 -4.27 15.12
C GLN A 11 0.39 -3.08 15.43
N ILE A 12 0.38 -2.06 14.56
CA ILE A 12 1.05 -0.79 14.81
C ILE A 12 0.10 0.38 14.54
N GLU A 13 0.44 1.52 15.14
CA GLU A 13 -0.11 2.81 14.78
C GLU A 13 0.93 3.59 13.96
N LEU A 14 0.47 4.29 12.94
CA LEU A 14 1.30 5.10 12.07
C LEU A 14 0.65 6.46 11.87
N THR A 15 1.42 7.53 12.15
CA THR A 15 1.04 8.89 11.78
C THR A 15 1.91 9.32 10.61
N CYS A 16 1.29 9.73 9.52
CA CYS A 16 2.01 10.13 8.32
C CYS A 16 1.22 11.12 7.48
N ASP A 17 1.94 11.81 6.60
CA ASP A 17 1.33 12.60 5.54
C ASP A 17 1.10 11.70 4.32
N VAL A 18 0.01 11.92 3.60
CA VAL A 18 -0.27 11.26 2.34
C VAL A 18 -0.39 12.30 1.23
N HIS A 19 0.23 12.02 0.10
CA HIS A 19 0.34 12.95 -1.02
C HIS A 19 -0.45 12.43 -2.22
N CYS A 20 -1.36 13.27 -2.72
CA CYS A 20 -2.09 12.97 -3.94
C CYS A 20 -1.37 13.53 -5.16
N VAL A 21 -1.33 12.77 -6.25
CA VAL A 21 -0.73 13.18 -7.52
C VAL A 21 -1.38 14.45 -8.09
N THR A 22 -2.62 14.76 -7.70
CA THR A 22 -3.33 15.98 -8.10
C THR A 22 -2.91 17.23 -7.31
N GLY A 23 -2.00 17.08 -6.33
CA GLY A 23 -1.33 18.21 -5.66
C GLY A 23 -1.78 18.51 -4.25
N TRP A 24 -2.75 17.78 -3.67
CA TRP A 24 -3.13 17.97 -2.27
C TRP A 24 -2.37 16.98 -1.35
N THR A 25 -2.22 17.37 -0.09
CA THR A 25 -1.61 16.56 0.96
C THR A 25 -2.54 16.50 2.17
N LEU A 26 -2.74 15.29 2.70
CA LEU A 26 -3.39 15.08 3.98
C LEU A 26 -2.30 14.97 5.05
N LEU A 27 -2.23 15.96 5.95
CA LEU A 27 -1.22 16.03 6.98
C LEU A 27 -1.62 15.22 8.22
N ASP A 28 -0.63 14.63 8.88
CA ASP A 28 -0.77 13.97 10.19
C ASP A 28 -1.92 12.96 10.25
N SER A 29 -2.13 12.22 9.18
CA SER A 29 -3.15 11.17 9.16
C SER A 29 -2.71 9.99 10.02
N ARG A 30 -3.64 9.47 10.85
CA ARG A 30 -3.37 8.37 11.78
C ARG A 30 -4.02 7.09 11.29
N TRP A 31 -3.20 6.04 11.20
CA TRP A 31 -3.60 4.75 10.68
C TRP A 31 -3.24 3.64 11.66
N ARG A 32 -3.97 2.54 11.63
CA ARG A 32 -3.63 1.32 12.35
C ARG A 32 -3.60 0.16 11.38
N GLY A 33 -2.65 -0.72 11.57
CA GLY A 33 -2.53 -1.88 10.71
C GLY A 33 -1.32 -2.75 10.99
N ILE A 34 -0.96 -3.54 9.99
CA ILE A 34 0.12 -4.51 10.07
C ILE A 34 1.22 -4.07 9.09
N GLN A 35 2.46 -4.04 9.56
CA GLN A 35 3.60 -3.75 8.67
C GLN A 35 3.72 -4.82 7.58
N MET A 36 4.05 -4.39 6.37
CA MET A 36 4.31 -5.32 5.27
C MET A 36 5.43 -6.30 5.59
N THR A 37 6.44 -5.87 6.34
CA THR A 37 7.52 -6.77 6.78
C THR A 37 7.00 -7.93 7.63
N THR A 38 6.01 -7.70 8.49
CA THR A 38 5.37 -8.76 9.28
C THR A 38 4.69 -9.80 8.36
N ILE A 39 3.97 -9.33 7.34
CA ILE A 39 3.33 -10.21 6.35
C ILE A 39 4.39 -10.99 5.55
N MET A 40 5.43 -10.29 5.10
CA MET A 40 6.49 -10.89 4.28
C MET A 40 7.24 -12.00 5.03
N ASP A 41 7.49 -11.79 6.32
CA ASP A 41 8.13 -12.81 7.17
C ASP A 41 7.23 -14.03 7.35
N LEU A 42 5.93 -13.81 7.50
CA LEU A 42 4.97 -14.89 7.69
C LEU A 42 4.81 -15.77 6.46
N VAL A 43 4.70 -15.16 5.28
CA VAL A 43 4.46 -15.89 4.02
C VAL A 43 5.76 -16.40 3.37
N LYS A 44 6.91 -16.00 3.90
CA LYS A 44 8.23 -16.42 3.40
C LYS A 44 8.40 -16.10 1.92
N VAL A 45 8.49 -14.81 1.61
CA VAL A 45 8.68 -14.31 0.26
C VAL A 45 9.89 -14.97 -0.40
N LYS A 46 9.74 -15.45 -1.64
CA LYS A 46 10.82 -16.08 -2.38
C LYS A 46 11.97 -15.12 -2.66
N ASP A 47 13.19 -15.63 -2.68
CA ASP A 47 14.40 -14.83 -2.95
C ASP A 47 14.38 -14.16 -4.32
N SER A 48 13.66 -14.75 -5.30
CA SER A 48 13.51 -14.18 -6.64
C SER A 48 12.57 -12.98 -6.73
N ALA A 49 11.76 -12.74 -5.70
CA ALA A 49 10.80 -11.62 -5.71
C ALA A 49 11.52 -10.27 -5.69
N ARG A 50 11.01 -9.33 -6.49
CA ARG A 50 11.54 -7.96 -6.61
C ARG A 50 10.46 -6.89 -6.50
N PHE A 51 9.19 -7.28 -6.67
CA PHE A 51 8.05 -6.36 -6.69
C PHE A 51 6.90 -6.91 -5.87
N VAL A 52 6.09 -5.99 -5.34
CA VAL A 52 4.82 -6.29 -4.68
C VAL A 52 3.70 -5.71 -5.54
N ILE A 53 2.72 -6.53 -5.86
CA ILE A 53 1.54 -6.14 -6.62
C ILE A 53 0.34 -6.20 -5.67
N PHE A 54 -0.33 -5.06 -5.50
CA PHE A 54 -1.56 -4.97 -4.73
C PHE A 54 -2.76 -5.02 -5.68
N GLU A 55 -3.69 -5.92 -5.43
CA GLU A 55 -4.92 -6.05 -6.21
C GLU A 55 -6.13 -5.72 -5.35
N ALA A 56 -6.99 -4.85 -5.87
CA ALA A 56 -8.25 -4.50 -5.25
C ALA A 56 -9.41 -5.30 -5.82
N ALA A 57 -10.56 -5.20 -5.17
CA ALA A 57 -11.82 -5.61 -5.76
C ALA A 57 -12.07 -4.81 -7.05
N GLY A 58 -12.57 -5.46 -8.10
CA GLY A 58 -12.60 -4.91 -9.46
C GLY A 58 -11.24 -5.06 -10.13
N ASP A 59 -10.95 -4.27 -11.14
CA ASP A 59 -9.75 -4.41 -11.95
C ASP A 59 -8.64 -3.42 -11.58
N TYR A 60 -8.70 -2.84 -10.36
CA TYR A 60 -7.69 -1.92 -9.90
C TYR A 60 -6.50 -2.66 -9.29
N SER A 61 -5.30 -2.28 -9.69
CA SER A 61 -4.05 -2.76 -9.09
C SER A 61 -3.00 -1.66 -9.09
N SER A 62 -1.99 -1.83 -8.28
CA SER A 62 -0.78 -1.02 -8.30
C SER A 62 0.41 -1.84 -7.81
N ASN A 63 1.59 -1.29 -7.98
CA ASN A 63 2.85 -1.97 -7.74
C ASN A 63 3.83 -1.09 -6.98
N ILE A 64 4.70 -1.73 -6.21
CA ILE A 64 5.87 -1.06 -5.61
C ILE A 64 7.07 -2.02 -5.67
N PRO A 65 8.30 -1.49 -5.67
CA PRO A 65 9.48 -2.34 -5.47
C PRO A 65 9.42 -3.03 -4.10
N LEU A 66 9.97 -4.24 -4.02
CA LEU A 66 10.06 -4.97 -2.76
C LEU A 66 10.84 -4.19 -1.70
N SER A 67 11.86 -3.45 -2.11
CA SER A 67 12.64 -2.58 -1.23
C SER A 67 11.79 -1.50 -0.57
N GLU A 68 10.79 -0.96 -1.28
CA GLU A 68 9.83 -0.01 -0.72
C GLU A 68 8.92 -0.68 0.31
N ALA A 69 8.44 -1.89 0.00
CA ALA A 69 7.58 -2.66 0.90
C ALA A 69 8.26 -3.03 2.22
N ARG A 70 9.59 -3.05 2.26
CA ARG A 70 10.38 -3.34 3.47
C ARG A 70 10.50 -2.17 4.43
N LYS A 71 10.08 -0.99 4.04
CA LYS A 71 10.10 0.19 4.92
C LYS A 71 9.10 0.03 6.06
N ASP A 72 9.45 0.57 7.22
CA ASP A 72 8.63 0.45 8.44
C ASP A 72 7.26 1.12 8.33
N ASN A 73 7.11 2.10 7.42
CA ASN A 73 5.88 2.84 7.23
C ASN A 73 4.96 2.29 6.13
N VAL A 74 5.31 1.18 5.50
CA VAL A 74 4.44 0.49 4.54
C VAL A 74 3.63 -0.55 5.30
N ILE A 75 2.30 -0.36 5.33
CA ILE A 75 1.41 -1.18 6.14
C ILE A 75 0.16 -1.62 5.35
N LEU A 76 -0.48 -2.64 5.86
CA LEU A 76 -1.87 -2.96 5.53
C LEU A 76 -2.74 -2.34 6.61
N ALA A 77 -3.53 -1.33 6.24
CA ALA A 77 -4.33 -0.56 7.20
C ALA A 77 -5.77 -1.05 7.27
N HIS A 78 -6.29 -1.17 8.49
CA HIS A 78 -7.68 -1.48 8.77
C HIS A 78 -8.33 -0.46 9.71
N GLY A 79 -7.56 0.47 10.26
CA GLY A 79 -8.03 1.54 11.12
C GLY A 79 -7.58 2.91 10.63
N TYR A 80 -8.44 3.91 10.84
CA TYR A 80 -8.17 5.30 10.49
C TYR A 80 -8.72 6.23 11.56
N ALA A 81 -7.92 7.22 11.97
CA ALA A 81 -8.26 8.11 13.07
C ALA A 81 -8.63 7.30 14.33
N ASP A 82 -9.74 7.54 14.97
CA ASP A 82 -10.13 6.89 16.22
C ASP A 82 -11.03 5.66 16.03
N GLY A 83 -11.25 5.22 14.79
CA GLY A 83 -12.17 4.14 14.48
C GLY A 83 -11.65 3.16 13.44
N ASP A 84 -12.55 2.32 12.97
CA ASP A 84 -12.28 1.42 11.86
C ASP A 84 -12.16 2.22 10.55
N LEU A 85 -11.51 1.62 9.57
CA LEU A 85 -11.36 2.21 8.26
C LEU A 85 -12.74 2.40 7.60
N PRO A 86 -13.11 3.64 7.21
CA PRO A 86 -14.38 3.87 6.50
C PRO A 86 -14.41 3.19 5.13
N ASP A 87 -15.61 2.85 4.65
CA ASP A 87 -15.80 2.21 3.34
C ASP A 87 -15.16 3.02 2.20
N VAL A 88 -15.37 4.35 2.21
CA VAL A 88 -14.83 5.26 1.19
C VAL A 88 -13.30 5.31 1.18
N HIS A 89 -12.67 4.94 2.31
CA HIS A 89 -11.21 4.88 2.46
C HIS A 89 -10.65 3.49 2.24
N GLY A 90 -11.47 2.50 1.91
CA GLY A 90 -11.02 1.19 1.46
C GLY A 90 -11.27 0.03 2.41
N ALA A 91 -12.22 0.16 3.34
CA ALA A 91 -12.55 -0.95 4.26
C ALA A 91 -12.87 -2.25 3.51
N PRO A 92 -12.56 -3.40 4.08
CA PRO A 92 -12.01 -3.62 5.43
C PRO A 92 -10.49 -3.49 5.52
N LEU A 93 -9.78 -3.46 4.39
CA LEU A 93 -8.31 -3.47 4.36
C LEU A 93 -7.79 -2.71 3.15
N ARG A 94 -6.73 -1.95 3.35
CA ARG A 94 -6.05 -1.24 2.26
C ARG A 94 -4.54 -1.30 2.43
N GLY A 95 -3.81 -1.08 1.33
CA GLY A 95 -2.40 -0.74 1.39
C GLY A 95 -2.21 0.72 1.80
N LEU A 96 -1.08 1.02 2.44
CA LEU A 96 -0.63 2.37 2.73
C LEU A 96 0.87 2.46 2.47
N VAL A 97 1.24 3.31 1.51
CA VAL A 97 2.62 3.51 1.06
C VAL A 97 2.91 5.03 1.09
N PRO A 98 3.19 5.61 2.28
CA PRO A 98 3.23 7.07 2.46
C PRO A 98 4.29 7.78 1.62
N ASP A 99 5.40 7.12 1.32
CA ASP A 99 6.52 7.71 0.57
C ASP A 99 6.30 7.71 -0.95
N ARG A 100 5.12 7.31 -1.40
CA ARG A 100 4.70 7.35 -2.81
C ARG A 100 3.36 8.06 -2.93
N TYR A 101 3.06 8.57 -4.12
CA TYR A 101 1.74 9.13 -4.36
C TYR A 101 0.62 8.14 -4.04
N PHE A 102 -0.50 8.66 -3.59
CA PHE A 102 -1.56 7.90 -2.90
C PHE A 102 -2.20 6.81 -3.77
N TYR A 103 -2.09 6.88 -5.10
CA TYR A 103 -2.58 5.79 -5.96
C TYR A 103 -1.80 4.47 -5.77
N LYS A 104 -0.61 4.51 -5.19
CA LYS A 104 0.12 3.30 -4.78
C LYS A 104 -0.46 2.65 -3.52
N SER A 105 -1.27 3.38 -2.77
CA SER A 105 -1.93 2.91 -1.54
C SER A 105 -3.31 2.34 -1.89
N VAL A 106 -3.33 1.11 -2.35
CA VAL A 106 -4.50 0.46 -2.94
C VAL A 106 -5.61 0.22 -1.91
N LYS A 107 -6.82 0.74 -2.18
CA LYS A 107 -8.02 0.53 -1.36
C LYS A 107 -8.71 -0.80 -1.71
N TRP A 108 -9.58 -1.27 -0.79
CA TRP A 108 -10.38 -2.49 -0.98
C TRP A 108 -9.54 -3.68 -1.40
N LEU A 109 -8.45 -3.88 -0.68
CA LEU A 109 -7.43 -4.87 -1.00
C LEU A 109 -7.99 -6.29 -0.91
N LYS A 110 -7.78 -7.09 -1.96
CA LYS A 110 -8.18 -8.50 -1.99
C LYS A 110 -7.00 -9.46 -2.13
N ALA A 111 -5.90 -9.03 -2.73
CA ALA A 111 -4.74 -9.89 -2.95
C ALA A 111 -3.44 -9.10 -2.98
N ILE A 112 -2.37 -9.76 -2.55
CA ILE A 112 -1.01 -9.27 -2.63
C ILE A 112 -0.19 -10.37 -3.31
N ARG A 113 0.54 -9.99 -4.36
CA ARG A 113 1.46 -10.90 -5.05
C ARG A 113 2.89 -10.40 -4.93
N PHE A 114 3.81 -11.32 -4.78
CA PHE A 114 5.25 -11.05 -4.78
C PHE A 114 5.83 -11.65 -6.06
N GLU A 115 6.33 -10.78 -6.94
CA GLU A 115 6.70 -11.16 -8.30
C GLU A 115 8.16 -10.80 -8.60
N ALA A 116 8.80 -11.58 -9.49
CA ALA A 116 10.15 -11.29 -9.96
C ALA A 116 10.19 -10.14 -10.97
N ALA A 117 9.13 -9.99 -11.77
CA ALA A 117 9.00 -8.95 -12.78
C ALA A 117 8.02 -7.87 -12.33
N ASP A 118 8.28 -6.63 -12.75
CA ASP A 118 7.37 -5.52 -12.50
C ASP A 118 6.07 -5.69 -13.29
N GLU A 119 4.99 -5.23 -12.68
CA GLU A 119 3.65 -5.34 -13.26
C GLU A 119 2.90 -4.04 -12.99
N PRO A 120 3.09 -3.01 -13.83
CA PRO A 120 2.39 -1.74 -13.69
C PRO A 120 0.87 -1.90 -13.64
N GLY A 121 0.23 -1.15 -12.75
CA GLY A 121 -1.20 -1.25 -12.53
C GLY A 121 -2.01 -0.26 -13.36
N TYR A 122 -3.23 0.04 -12.87
CA TYR A 122 -4.21 0.84 -13.59
C TYR A 122 -3.70 2.26 -13.94
N TYR A 123 -3.22 3.01 -12.94
CA TYR A 123 -2.77 4.37 -13.17
C TYR A 123 -1.44 4.43 -13.92
N GLU A 124 -0.53 3.54 -13.62
CA GLU A 124 0.78 3.46 -14.27
C GLU A 124 0.63 3.17 -15.76
N ASN A 125 -0.29 2.28 -16.14
CA ASN A 125 -0.62 2.00 -17.54
C ASN A 125 -1.35 3.16 -18.23
N SER A 126 -1.87 4.10 -17.46
CA SER A 126 -2.55 5.31 -17.96
C SER A 126 -1.63 6.53 -18.04
N GLY A 127 -0.32 6.35 -17.85
CA GLY A 127 0.68 7.41 -17.99
C GLY A 127 1.16 8.05 -16.69
N TYR A 128 0.63 7.63 -15.53
CA TYR A 128 1.15 8.09 -14.25
C TYR A 128 2.47 7.39 -13.92
N SER A 129 3.30 8.04 -13.09
CA SER A 129 4.63 7.54 -12.79
C SER A 129 4.61 6.17 -12.13
N ASN A 130 5.44 5.27 -12.60
CA ASN A 130 5.64 3.96 -11.96
C ASN A 130 6.36 4.09 -10.62
N SER A 131 7.26 5.05 -10.46
CA SER A 131 7.96 5.34 -9.19
C SER A 131 7.08 6.12 -8.20
N ALA A 132 6.37 7.14 -8.68
CA ALA A 132 5.42 7.94 -7.92
C ALA A 132 5.99 8.63 -6.67
N ASP A 133 7.25 9.11 -6.72
CA ASP A 133 7.91 9.78 -5.63
C ASP A 133 7.43 11.25 -5.51
N PRO A 134 6.71 11.63 -4.43
CA PRO A 134 6.14 12.96 -4.30
C PRO A 134 7.20 14.05 -4.04
N TRP A 135 8.33 13.72 -3.45
CA TRP A 135 9.41 14.68 -3.20
C TRP A 135 10.18 15.03 -4.47
N LYS A 136 10.19 14.13 -5.45
CA LYS A 136 10.74 14.37 -6.79
C LYS A 136 9.68 14.83 -7.78
N GLU A 137 8.44 14.96 -7.32
CA GLU A 137 7.28 15.28 -8.15
C GLU A 137 7.12 14.37 -9.38
N GLU A 138 7.41 13.07 -9.20
CA GLU A 138 7.27 12.06 -10.25
C GLU A 138 5.81 11.72 -10.49
N ARG A 139 5.10 12.56 -11.24
CA ARG A 139 3.66 12.43 -11.50
C ARG A 139 3.38 11.59 -12.75
N PHE A 140 4.18 11.76 -13.79
CA PHE A 140 3.98 11.12 -15.09
C PHE A 140 5.28 10.51 -15.61
N ASP A 141 5.13 9.43 -16.38
CA ASP A 141 6.23 8.81 -17.12
C ASP A 141 6.26 9.29 -18.58
#